data_268d014c10ca6f2376f1a00adfdfc872
#
_entry.id   268d014c10ca6f2376f1a00adfdfc872
#
_cell.length_a   1.000
_cell.length_b   1.000
_cell.length_c   1.000
_cell.angle_alpha   90.00
_cell.angle_beta   90.00
_cell.angle_gamma   90.00
#
_symmetry.space_group_name_H-M   'P 1'
#
loop_
_entity.id
_entity.type
_entity.pdbx_description
1 polymer ?
#
loop_
_entity_poly.entity_id
_entity_poly.type
_entity_poly.pdbx_seq_one_letter_code
_entity_poly.pdbx_strand_id
1 'polypeptide(L)'
;MMGSLSIIVSHHMYAMPPYPYIGIDYATQLSLFTHHMWIGGFCVVGAGAHGAIFMVRDYSPVQSYNNLLDRVLRHRDAIISHLNWVCIFLGMHSFGLYIHNDTMRALGRPQDAFSDKAIQLQPIFAKWIQSIHTLAPGSTAPNALSTASYSFGGDVVAVNSKIAMMPIQLGTADFMVHHIHAFTIHVTVLILLKGVLFARSSRLIPDKANLGFRFPCDGPGRGGTCQVSACLLYTSPSPRDRQKSRMPSSA
;
A
#
# COMPACT_ATOMS: atom_id res chain seq x y z
N MET A 1 -8.72 1.28 9.27
CA MET A 1 -8.25 0.71 10.55
C MET A 1 -8.19 -0.81 10.52
N MET A 2 -9.27 -1.55 10.20
CA MET A 2 -9.25 -3.02 10.17
C MET A 2 -8.19 -3.58 9.22
N GLY A 3 -8.02 -2.98 8.04
CA GLY A 3 -6.98 -3.39 7.09
C GLY A 3 -5.57 -3.25 7.65
N SER A 4 -5.27 -2.13 8.27
CA SER A 4 -3.96 -1.89 8.91
C SER A 4 -3.70 -2.87 10.04
N LEU A 5 -4.68 -3.11 10.92
CA LEU A 5 -4.57 -4.08 12.00
C LEU A 5 -4.35 -5.51 11.47
N SER A 6 -5.05 -5.89 10.42
CA SER A 6 -4.89 -7.21 9.81
C SER A 6 -3.48 -7.44 9.26
N ILE A 7 -2.92 -6.43 8.58
CA ILE A 7 -1.54 -6.48 8.06
C ILE A 7 -0.53 -6.53 9.19
N ILE A 8 -0.73 -5.73 10.25
CA ILE A 8 0.13 -5.75 11.45
C ILE A 8 0.09 -7.12 12.11
N VAL A 9 -1.10 -7.73 12.26
CA VAL A 9 -1.23 -9.09 12.82
C VAL A 9 -0.43 -10.10 12.01
N SER A 10 -0.49 -10.04 10.68
CA SER A 10 0.32 -10.91 9.82
C SER A 10 1.81 -10.83 10.16
N HIS A 11 2.33 -9.61 10.25
CA HIS A 11 3.77 -9.39 10.51
C HIS A 11 4.16 -9.73 11.95
N HIS A 12 3.31 -9.40 12.93
CA HIS A 12 3.63 -9.65 14.32
C HIS A 12 3.55 -11.13 14.68
N MET A 13 2.62 -11.90 14.13
CA MET A 13 2.45 -13.29 14.49
C MET A 13 3.57 -14.21 13.97
N TYR A 14 4.12 -13.94 12.78
CA TYR A 14 5.24 -14.73 12.33
C TYR A 14 6.56 -14.37 13.04
N ALA A 15 6.74 -13.08 13.35
CA ALA A 15 7.93 -12.57 14.02
C ALA A 15 7.94 -12.86 15.54
N MET A 16 6.76 -12.91 16.15
CA MET A 16 6.53 -13.14 17.58
C MET A 16 5.42 -14.17 17.77
N PRO A 17 5.67 -15.46 17.50
CA PRO A 17 4.63 -16.49 17.57
C PRO A 17 3.91 -16.50 18.92
N PRO A 18 2.58 -16.22 18.96
CA PRO A 18 1.86 -15.99 20.22
C PRO A 18 1.28 -17.26 20.84
N TYR A 19 1.34 -18.39 20.14
CA TYR A 19 0.76 -19.64 20.59
C TYR A 19 1.81 -20.74 20.68
N PRO A 20 1.69 -21.68 21.64
CA PRO A 20 2.62 -22.80 21.74
C PRO A 20 2.70 -23.61 20.45
N TYR A 21 3.90 -23.96 20.02
CA TYR A 21 4.21 -24.76 18.84
C TYR A 21 3.77 -24.18 17.47
N ILE A 22 3.15 -23.02 17.44
CA ILE A 22 2.71 -22.43 16.16
C ILE A 22 3.90 -22.02 15.28
N GLY A 23 5.00 -21.62 15.88
CA GLY A 23 6.22 -21.21 15.15
C GLY A 23 6.83 -22.34 14.30
N ILE A 24 6.63 -23.58 14.68
CA ILE A 24 7.10 -24.76 13.94
C ILE A 24 6.02 -25.38 13.04
N ASP A 25 4.79 -24.90 13.11
CA ASP A 25 3.72 -25.27 12.19
C ASP A 25 3.73 -24.31 11.00
N TYR A 26 4.64 -24.56 10.07
CA TYR A 26 4.91 -23.66 8.95
C TYR A 26 3.70 -23.48 8.03
N ALA A 27 2.91 -24.52 7.83
CA ALA A 27 1.70 -24.43 7.00
C ALA A 27 0.66 -23.47 7.61
N THR A 28 0.43 -23.55 8.91
CA THR A 28 -0.48 -22.65 9.63
C THR A 28 0.07 -21.23 9.64
N GLN A 29 1.35 -21.02 9.93
CA GLN A 29 1.96 -19.68 9.89
C GLN A 29 1.86 -19.03 8.51
N LEU A 30 2.16 -19.78 7.46
CA LEU A 30 2.04 -19.29 6.09
C LEU A 30 0.59 -18.94 5.74
N SER A 31 -0.35 -19.81 6.10
CA SER A 31 -1.78 -19.59 5.83
C SER A 31 -2.31 -18.37 6.57
N LEU A 32 -1.98 -18.19 7.84
CA LEU A 32 -2.38 -17.02 8.63
C LEU A 32 -1.77 -15.74 8.07
N PHE A 33 -0.50 -15.74 7.74
CA PHE A 33 0.15 -14.57 7.14
C PHE A 33 -0.50 -14.20 5.82
N THR A 34 -0.62 -15.13 4.90
CA THR A 34 -1.17 -14.90 3.57
C THR A 34 -2.62 -14.43 3.63
N HIS A 35 -3.45 -15.10 4.45
CA HIS A 35 -4.85 -14.72 4.63
C HIS A 35 -5.00 -13.29 5.14
N HIS A 36 -4.32 -12.93 6.24
CA HIS A 36 -4.46 -11.61 6.83
C HIS A 36 -3.84 -10.50 5.98
N MET A 37 -2.81 -10.79 5.19
CA MET A 37 -2.29 -9.84 4.19
C MET A 37 -3.33 -9.56 3.09
N TRP A 38 -3.99 -10.59 2.57
CA TRP A 38 -5.00 -10.41 1.53
C TRP A 38 -6.24 -9.67 2.02
N ILE A 39 -6.83 -10.11 3.13
CA ILE A 39 -8.02 -9.41 3.66
C ILE A 39 -7.68 -8.00 4.11
N GLY A 40 -6.49 -7.79 4.68
CA GLY A 40 -6.01 -6.47 5.05
C GLY A 40 -5.86 -5.55 3.84
N GLY A 41 -5.27 -6.04 2.77
CA GLY A 41 -5.11 -5.31 1.50
C GLY A 41 -6.47 -4.94 0.89
N PHE A 42 -7.42 -5.88 0.82
CA PHE A 42 -8.77 -5.59 0.35
C PHE A 42 -9.50 -4.56 1.22
N CYS A 43 -9.33 -4.61 2.54
CA CYS A 43 -9.90 -3.61 3.44
C CYS A 43 -9.33 -2.20 3.19
N VAL A 44 -8.02 -2.09 2.94
CA VAL A 44 -7.37 -0.79 2.63
C VAL A 44 -7.88 -0.23 1.31
N VAL A 45 -7.95 -1.05 0.26
CA VAL A 45 -8.50 -0.64 -1.04
C VAL A 45 -9.99 -0.30 -0.92
N GLY A 46 -10.74 -1.11 -0.17
CA GLY A 46 -12.15 -0.85 0.12
C GLY A 46 -12.38 0.46 0.87
N ALA A 47 -11.47 0.84 1.78
CA ALA A 47 -11.53 2.13 2.47
C ALA A 47 -11.42 3.29 1.47
N GLY A 48 -10.50 3.21 0.52
CA GLY A 48 -10.37 4.21 -0.55
C GLY A 48 -11.63 4.30 -1.41
N ALA A 49 -12.18 3.14 -1.82
CA ALA A 49 -13.42 3.08 -2.60
C ALA A 49 -14.61 3.69 -1.83
N HIS A 50 -14.75 3.36 -0.54
CA HIS A 50 -15.80 3.94 0.30
C HIS A 50 -15.59 5.43 0.55
N GLY A 51 -14.36 5.90 0.63
CA GLY A 51 -14.04 7.33 0.67
C GLY A 51 -14.56 8.06 -0.57
N ALA A 52 -14.38 7.47 -1.76
CA ALA A 52 -14.91 8.04 -3.00
C ALA A 52 -16.44 8.01 -3.03
N ILE A 53 -17.08 6.95 -2.53
CA ILE A 53 -18.55 6.88 -2.41
C ILE A 53 -19.07 7.97 -1.46
N PHE A 54 -18.43 8.13 -0.30
CA PHE A 54 -18.76 9.20 0.65
C PHE A 54 -18.70 10.57 -0.01
N MET A 55 -17.63 10.85 -0.75
CA MET A 55 -17.45 12.14 -1.43
C MET A 55 -18.58 12.46 -2.41
N VAL A 56 -19.09 11.45 -3.11
CA VAL A 56 -20.18 11.63 -4.08
C VAL A 56 -21.55 11.69 -3.40
N ARG A 57 -21.80 10.83 -2.44
CA ARG A 57 -23.14 10.62 -1.88
C ARG A 57 -23.44 11.45 -0.64
N ASP A 58 -22.46 11.65 0.25
CA ASP A 58 -22.70 12.14 1.59
C ASP A 58 -21.92 13.42 1.92
N TYR A 59 -20.93 13.81 1.13
CA TYR A 59 -20.17 15.03 1.38
C TYR A 59 -21.00 16.27 1.10
N SER A 60 -21.04 17.18 2.07
CA SER A 60 -21.70 18.49 1.94
C SER A 60 -20.66 19.62 1.98
N PRO A 61 -20.45 20.36 0.88
CA PRO A 61 -19.53 21.50 0.87
C PRO A 61 -19.89 22.60 1.88
N VAL A 62 -21.18 22.82 2.12
CA VAL A 62 -21.66 23.85 3.06
C VAL A 62 -21.28 23.52 4.48
N GLN A 63 -21.50 22.26 4.92
CA GLN A 63 -21.16 21.81 6.26
C GLN A 63 -19.65 21.67 6.47
N SER A 64 -18.90 21.56 5.40
CA SER A 64 -17.45 21.35 5.43
C SER A 64 -16.65 22.63 5.16
N TYR A 65 -17.30 23.79 5.15
CA TYR A 65 -16.63 25.07 4.88
C TYR A 65 -15.44 25.29 5.82
N ASN A 66 -14.28 25.48 5.25
CA ASN A 66 -13.01 25.74 5.93
C ASN A 66 -12.57 24.70 6.99
N ASN A 67 -13.14 23.50 6.98
CA ASN A 67 -12.63 22.40 7.80
C ASN A 67 -11.41 21.74 7.12
N LEU A 68 -10.82 20.74 7.78
CA LEU A 68 -9.62 20.07 7.29
C LEU A 68 -9.83 19.44 5.90
N LEU A 69 -10.97 18.79 5.67
CA LEU A 69 -11.28 18.14 4.40
C LEU A 69 -11.43 19.16 3.27
N ASP A 70 -12.11 20.28 3.51
CA ASP A 70 -12.21 21.37 2.54
C ASP A 70 -10.83 21.94 2.17
N ARG A 71 -9.97 22.13 3.14
CA ARG A 71 -8.59 22.60 2.94
C ARG A 71 -7.78 21.61 2.08
N VAL A 72 -7.91 20.30 2.32
CA VAL A 72 -7.29 19.25 1.49
C VAL A 72 -7.82 19.29 0.05
N LEU A 73 -9.14 19.42 -0.13
CA LEU A 73 -9.75 19.51 -1.45
C LEU A 73 -9.28 20.75 -2.23
N ARG A 74 -9.05 21.86 -1.55
CA ARG A 74 -8.58 23.10 -2.20
C ARG A 74 -7.15 23.03 -2.74
N HIS A 75 -6.31 22.13 -2.21
CA HIS A 75 -4.96 21.94 -2.77
C HIS A 75 -4.73 20.52 -3.32
N ARG A 76 -5.82 19.87 -3.73
CA ARG A 76 -5.79 18.49 -4.27
C ARG A 76 -4.87 18.35 -5.48
N ASP A 77 -4.78 19.37 -6.34
CA ASP A 77 -3.88 19.34 -7.51
C ASP A 77 -2.41 19.24 -7.07
N ALA A 78 -2.01 19.98 -6.03
CA ALA A 78 -0.67 19.90 -5.47
C ALA A 78 -0.40 18.52 -4.86
N ILE A 79 -1.35 17.97 -4.11
CA ILE A 79 -1.22 16.63 -3.50
C ILE A 79 -1.01 15.58 -4.58
N ILE A 80 -1.86 15.55 -5.58
CA ILE A 80 -1.83 14.51 -6.61
C ILE A 80 -0.62 14.68 -7.55
N SER A 81 -0.25 15.91 -7.90
CA SER A 81 0.94 16.13 -8.74
C SER A 81 2.24 15.71 -8.05
N HIS A 82 2.40 16.01 -6.75
CA HIS A 82 3.58 15.58 -5.98
C HIS A 82 3.61 14.06 -5.78
N LEU A 83 2.45 13.45 -5.49
CA LEU A 83 2.35 12.00 -5.36
C LEU A 83 2.63 11.30 -6.70
N ASN A 84 2.17 11.85 -7.81
CA ASN A 84 2.49 11.34 -9.13
C ASN A 84 4.00 11.39 -9.42
N TRP A 85 4.66 12.51 -9.09
CA TRP A 85 6.10 12.63 -9.24
C TRP A 85 6.85 11.58 -8.41
N VAL A 86 6.49 11.41 -7.13
CA VAL A 86 7.18 10.45 -6.26
C VAL A 86 6.95 9.00 -6.71
N CYS A 87 5.79 8.69 -7.29
CA CYS A 87 5.55 7.37 -7.88
C CYS A 87 6.48 7.10 -9.07
N ILE A 88 6.66 8.08 -9.95
CA ILE A 88 7.59 7.97 -11.08
C ILE A 88 9.04 7.85 -10.57
N PHE A 89 9.42 8.68 -9.60
CA PHE A 89 10.73 8.64 -8.97
C PHE A 89 11.04 7.27 -8.36
N LEU A 90 10.14 6.76 -7.53
CA LEU A 90 10.29 5.46 -6.87
C LEU A 90 10.31 4.30 -7.87
N GLY A 91 9.46 4.34 -8.87
CA GLY A 91 9.41 3.30 -9.88
C GLY A 91 10.72 3.20 -10.66
N MET A 92 11.24 4.32 -11.10
CA MET A 92 12.52 4.37 -11.83
C MET A 92 13.70 3.97 -10.94
N HIS A 93 13.75 4.46 -9.70
CA HIS A 93 14.89 4.22 -8.80
C HIS A 93 14.84 2.87 -8.10
N SER A 94 13.69 2.22 -7.98
CA SER A 94 13.62 0.86 -7.43
C SER A 94 13.66 -0.21 -8.51
N PHE A 95 12.80 -0.16 -9.50
CA PHE A 95 12.80 -1.12 -10.61
C PHE A 95 14.05 -0.97 -11.49
N GLY A 96 14.53 0.25 -11.68
CA GLY A 96 15.75 0.53 -12.44
C GLY A 96 16.99 -0.16 -11.90
N LEU A 97 17.07 -0.39 -10.58
CA LEU A 97 18.17 -1.15 -9.96
C LEU A 97 18.16 -2.61 -10.42
N TYR A 98 16.99 -3.22 -10.56
CA TYR A 98 16.87 -4.60 -11.07
C TYR A 98 17.28 -4.68 -12.54
N ILE A 99 16.82 -3.74 -13.37
CA ILE A 99 17.19 -3.69 -14.79
C ILE A 99 18.69 -3.41 -14.96
N HIS A 100 19.24 -2.50 -14.13
CA HIS A 100 20.68 -2.27 -14.10
C HIS A 100 21.45 -3.56 -13.78
N ASN A 101 21.02 -4.29 -12.77
CA ASN A 101 21.65 -5.55 -12.38
C ASN A 101 21.55 -6.60 -13.50
N ASP A 102 20.42 -6.75 -14.13
CA ASP A 102 20.24 -7.66 -15.27
C ASP A 102 21.20 -7.31 -16.41
N THR A 103 21.32 -6.02 -16.73
CA THR A 103 22.20 -5.53 -17.79
C THR A 103 23.67 -5.74 -17.45
N MET A 104 24.10 -5.39 -16.24
CA MET A 104 25.50 -5.54 -15.84
C MET A 104 25.92 -7.01 -15.81
N ARG A 105 25.08 -7.90 -15.31
CA ARG A 105 25.36 -9.33 -15.30
C ARG A 105 25.37 -9.93 -16.70
N ALA A 106 24.46 -9.52 -17.57
CA ALA A 106 24.45 -9.97 -18.96
C ALA A 106 25.67 -9.53 -19.75
N LEU A 107 26.23 -8.36 -19.42
CA LEU A 107 27.46 -7.85 -20.05
C LEU A 107 28.76 -8.42 -19.44
N GLY A 108 28.66 -9.36 -18.49
CA GLY A 108 29.82 -9.90 -17.79
C GLY A 108 30.50 -8.91 -16.84
N ARG A 109 29.72 -7.99 -16.29
CA ARG A 109 30.14 -6.93 -15.36
C ARG A 109 29.46 -7.08 -14.00
N PRO A 110 29.55 -8.24 -13.31
CA PRO A 110 28.87 -8.46 -12.04
C PRO A 110 29.37 -7.53 -10.92
N GLN A 111 30.59 -7.01 -11.03
CA GLN A 111 31.16 -6.04 -10.08
C GLN A 111 30.45 -4.69 -10.09
N ASP A 112 29.71 -4.39 -11.14
CA ASP A 112 28.94 -3.14 -11.29
C ASP A 112 27.45 -3.31 -10.93
N ALA A 113 27.05 -4.49 -10.48
CA ALA A 113 25.70 -4.74 -10.01
C ALA A 113 25.51 -4.28 -8.57
N PHE A 114 24.27 -3.95 -8.21
CA PHE A 114 23.86 -3.67 -6.83
C PHE A 114 23.61 -5.00 -6.11
N SER A 115 24.57 -5.42 -5.31
CA SER A 115 24.52 -6.66 -4.54
C SER A 115 25.46 -6.58 -3.34
N ASP A 116 25.34 -7.50 -2.39
CA ASP A 116 26.24 -7.57 -1.24
C ASP A 116 27.69 -7.92 -1.63
N LYS A 117 27.89 -8.49 -2.81
CA LYS A 117 29.21 -8.85 -3.35
C LYS A 117 29.83 -7.78 -4.27
N ALA A 118 29.09 -6.72 -4.58
CA ALA A 118 29.52 -5.66 -5.49
C ALA A 118 29.17 -4.27 -4.90
N ILE A 119 28.30 -3.51 -5.55
CA ILE A 119 27.84 -2.21 -5.02
C ILE A 119 26.74 -2.46 -3.98
N GLN A 120 27.06 -2.21 -2.73
CA GLN A 120 26.16 -2.49 -1.62
C GLN A 120 25.19 -1.32 -1.38
N LEU A 121 23.92 -1.64 -1.17
CA LEU A 121 22.88 -0.75 -0.70
C LEU A 121 22.33 -1.32 0.62
N GLN A 122 23.04 -1.08 1.72
CA GLN A 122 22.68 -1.66 3.00
C GLN A 122 21.47 -0.95 3.62
N PRO A 123 20.46 -1.70 4.12
CA PRO A 123 19.28 -1.14 4.78
C PRO A 123 19.64 -0.73 6.22
N ILE A 124 20.45 0.32 6.35
CA ILE A 124 21.06 0.71 7.63
C ILE A 124 20.04 1.10 8.69
N PHE A 125 18.94 1.74 8.29
CA PHE A 125 17.90 2.15 9.25
C PHE A 125 17.13 0.94 9.78
N ALA A 126 16.82 -0.04 8.93
CA ALA A 126 16.17 -1.27 9.37
C ALA A 126 17.07 -2.09 10.29
N LYS A 127 18.36 -2.20 9.97
CA LYS A 127 19.35 -2.86 10.82
C LYS A 127 19.50 -2.17 12.18
N TRP A 128 19.46 -0.85 12.19
CA TRP A 128 19.52 -0.09 13.43
C TRP A 128 18.29 -0.35 14.30
N ILE A 129 17.08 -0.41 13.74
CA ILE A 129 15.86 -0.75 14.46
C ILE A 129 15.94 -2.18 15.03
N GLN A 130 16.42 -3.15 14.25
CA GLN A 130 16.66 -4.50 14.73
C GLN A 130 17.61 -4.52 15.94
N SER A 131 18.69 -3.74 15.87
CA SER A 131 19.67 -3.63 16.96
C SER A 131 19.06 -3.02 18.22
N ILE A 132 18.21 -2.01 18.09
CA ILE A 132 17.48 -1.41 19.23
C ILE A 132 16.65 -2.47 19.94
N HIS A 133 15.91 -3.28 19.19
CA HIS A 133 15.06 -4.33 19.78
C HIS A 133 15.87 -5.46 20.39
N THR A 134 16.96 -5.84 19.77
CA THR A 134 17.85 -6.92 20.27
C THR A 134 18.58 -6.52 21.57
N LEU A 135 18.97 -5.25 21.69
CA LEU A 135 19.72 -4.74 22.83
C LEU A 135 18.82 -4.09 23.91
N ALA A 136 17.52 -4.13 23.76
CA ALA A 136 16.58 -3.52 24.69
C ALA A 136 16.60 -4.16 26.11
N PRO A 137 16.68 -5.49 26.29
CA PRO A 137 16.73 -6.10 27.62
C PRO A 137 17.90 -5.58 28.46
N GLY A 138 17.60 -5.13 29.69
CA GLY A 138 18.60 -4.56 30.58
C GLY A 138 19.04 -3.13 30.26
N SER A 139 18.45 -2.51 29.20
CA SER A 139 18.77 -1.15 28.75
C SER A 139 17.48 -0.32 28.69
N THR A 140 16.85 -0.22 27.51
CA THR A 140 15.58 0.51 27.31
C THR A 140 14.36 -0.24 27.85
N ALA A 141 14.50 -1.55 28.08
CA ALA A 141 13.52 -2.40 28.76
C ALA A 141 14.19 -3.10 29.95
N PRO A 142 14.43 -2.39 31.09
CA PRO A 142 15.28 -2.90 32.17
C PRO A 142 14.78 -4.20 32.82
N ASN A 143 13.48 -4.42 32.82
CA ASN A 143 12.84 -5.58 33.45
C ASN A 143 12.55 -6.73 32.46
N ALA A 144 12.90 -6.57 31.20
CA ALA A 144 12.72 -7.63 30.20
C ALA A 144 13.81 -8.70 30.37
N LEU A 145 13.39 -9.96 30.40
CA LEU A 145 14.29 -11.12 30.50
C LEU A 145 14.86 -11.53 29.15
N SER A 146 14.19 -11.17 28.05
CA SER A 146 14.63 -11.46 26.69
C SER A 146 14.11 -10.39 25.72
N THR A 147 14.61 -10.44 24.49
CA THR A 147 14.10 -9.61 23.39
C THR A 147 12.63 -9.96 23.07
N ALA A 148 11.90 -9.01 22.48
CA ALA A 148 10.52 -9.21 22.04
C ALA A 148 10.42 -10.26 20.91
N SER A 149 11.46 -10.40 20.11
CA SER A 149 11.56 -11.42 19.05
C SER A 149 13.01 -11.73 18.70
N TYR A 150 13.33 -13.01 18.54
CA TYR A 150 14.61 -13.46 17.99
C TYR A 150 14.72 -13.22 16.46
N SER A 151 13.66 -12.76 15.82
CA SER A 151 13.72 -12.30 14.42
C SER A 151 14.56 -11.04 14.24
N PHE A 152 14.77 -10.24 15.30
CA PHE A 152 15.61 -9.03 15.26
C PHE A 152 17.10 -9.33 15.40
N GLY A 153 17.46 -10.45 16.01
CA GLY A 153 18.84 -10.86 16.30
C GLY A 153 18.90 -11.81 17.48
N GLY A 154 20.11 -12.21 17.86
CA GLY A 154 20.35 -13.15 18.95
C GLY A 154 20.35 -14.61 18.49
N ASP A 155 19.76 -15.48 19.27
CA ASP A 155 19.81 -16.92 19.05
C ASP A 155 18.76 -17.43 18.08
N VAL A 156 19.04 -18.60 17.48
CA VAL A 156 18.04 -19.39 16.76
C VAL A 156 17.21 -20.19 17.77
N VAL A 157 15.90 -20.06 17.70
CA VAL A 157 14.96 -20.82 18.53
C VAL A 157 14.42 -22.00 17.73
N ALA A 158 14.69 -23.20 18.22
CA ALA A 158 14.25 -24.45 17.58
C ALA A 158 13.48 -25.31 18.57
N VAL A 159 12.45 -25.99 18.10
CA VAL A 159 11.61 -26.93 18.84
C VAL A 159 11.39 -28.17 17.98
N ASN A 160 11.62 -29.35 18.54
CA ASN A 160 11.49 -30.64 17.83
C ASN A 160 12.26 -30.65 16.49
N SER A 161 13.51 -30.16 16.52
CA SER A 161 14.41 -30.07 15.35
C SER A 161 13.85 -29.15 14.20
N LYS A 162 12.89 -28.30 14.49
CA LYS A 162 12.34 -27.30 13.56
C LYS A 162 12.61 -25.90 14.09
N ILE A 163 12.96 -24.99 13.20
CA ILE A 163 13.21 -23.58 13.55
C ILE A 163 11.89 -22.85 13.75
N ALA A 164 11.68 -22.32 14.96
CA ALA A 164 10.52 -21.49 15.27
C ALA A 164 10.76 -20.00 14.98
N MET A 165 11.94 -19.49 15.32
CA MET A 165 12.39 -18.13 15.03
C MET A 165 13.90 -18.13 14.75
N MET A 166 14.33 -17.22 13.90
CA MET A 166 15.75 -16.98 13.65
C MET A 166 15.98 -15.51 13.27
N PRO A 167 17.18 -14.97 13.52
CA PRO A 167 17.51 -13.62 13.09
C PRO A 167 17.31 -13.45 11.58
N ILE A 168 16.61 -12.39 11.20
CA ILE A 168 16.40 -12.02 9.79
C ILE A 168 17.52 -11.09 9.38
N GLN A 169 18.48 -11.61 8.62
CA GLN A 169 19.58 -10.83 8.09
C GLN A 169 19.10 -10.03 6.87
N LEU A 170 19.35 -8.73 6.91
CA LEU A 170 18.97 -7.79 5.84
C LEU A 170 20.20 -7.36 5.05
N GLY A 171 20.09 -7.34 3.75
CA GLY A 171 21.15 -6.93 2.83
C GLY A 171 20.63 -6.08 1.69
N THR A 172 21.42 -5.94 0.63
CA THR A 172 21.09 -5.14 -0.55
C THR A 172 19.80 -5.59 -1.23
N ALA A 173 19.55 -6.90 -1.31
CA ALA A 173 18.29 -7.41 -1.87
C ALA A 173 17.06 -6.94 -1.08
N ASP A 174 17.19 -6.86 0.24
CA ASP A 174 16.12 -6.37 1.12
C ASP A 174 15.91 -4.87 0.95
N PHE A 175 16.97 -4.10 0.81
CA PHE A 175 16.88 -2.67 0.47
C PHE A 175 16.11 -2.47 -0.84
N MET A 176 16.45 -3.21 -1.88
CA MET A 176 15.83 -3.09 -3.19
C MET A 176 14.34 -3.46 -3.15
N VAL A 177 13.98 -4.59 -2.56
CA VAL A 177 12.59 -5.05 -2.51
C VAL A 177 11.71 -4.16 -1.62
N HIS A 178 12.24 -3.63 -0.52
CA HIS A 178 11.50 -2.67 0.30
C HIS A 178 11.17 -1.39 -0.47
N HIS A 179 12.06 -0.93 -1.34
CA HIS A 179 11.79 0.23 -2.20
C HIS A 179 10.79 -0.11 -3.32
N ILE A 180 10.76 -1.35 -3.82
CA ILE A 180 9.67 -1.82 -4.68
C ILE A 180 8.33 -1.79 -3.94
N HIS A 181 8.28 -2.23 -2.68
CA HIS A 181 7.06 -2.15 -1.87
C HIS A 181 6.65 -0.70 -1.63
N ALA A 182 7.58 0.19 -1.33
CA ALA A 182 7.31 1.62 -1.23
C ALA A 182 6.72 2.19 -2.53
N PHE A 183 7.28 1.83 -3.66
CA PHE A 183 6.76 2.23 -4.97
C PHE A 183 5.32 1.76 -5.18
N THR A 184 5.04 0.49 -4.99
CA THR A 184 3.71 -0.08 -5.23
C THR A 184 2.66 0.47 -4.26
N ILE A 185 3.02 0.73 -3.01
CA ILE A 185 2.14 1.37 -2.02
C ILE A 185 1.83 2.81 -2.43
N HIS A 186 2.81 3.60 -2.85
CA HIS A 186 2.58 4.97 -3.31
C HIS A 186 1.70 5.02 -4.55
N VAL A 187 1.88 4.13 -5.51
CA VAL A 187 1.01 4.03 -6.71
C VAL A 187 -0.43 3.66 -6.32
N THR A 188 -0.60 2.71 -5.40
CA THR A 188 -1.93 2.33 -4.90
C THR A 188 -2.63 3.54 -4.25
N VAL A 189 -1.91 4.26 -3.38
CA VAL A 189 -2.43 5.47 -2.74
C VAL A 189 -2.73 6.56 -3.77
N LEU A 190 -1.91 6.73 -4.79
CA LEU A 190 -2.16 7.68 -5.88
C LEU A 190 -3.50 7.40 -6.55
N ILE A 191 -3.75 6.16 -6.91
CA ILE A 191 -4.99 5.76 -7.60
C ILE A 191 -6.21 5.99 -6.69
N LEU A 192 -6.14 5.53 -5.45
CA LEU A 192 -7.25 5.65 -4.49
C LEU A 192 -7.51 7.11 -4.11
N LEU A 193 -6.47 7.86 -3.79
CA LEU A 193 -6.59 9.25 -3.35
C LEU A 193 -7.04 10.16 -4.48
N LYS A 194 -6.55 9.93 -5.71
CA LYS A 194 -7.06 10.63 -6.89
C LYS A 194 -8.56 10.39 -7.06
N GLY A 195 -9.02 9.14 -6.91
CA GLY A 195 -10.44 8.80 -6.96
C GLY A 195 -11.28 9.52 -5.91
N VAL A 196 -10.76 9.69 -4.70
CA VAL A 196 -11.43 10.43 -3.62
C VAL A 196 -11.45 11.93 -3.87
N LEU A 197 -10.29 12.52 -4.16
CA LEU A 197 -10.15 13.99 -4.27
C LEU A 197 -10.79 14.56 -5.55
N PHE A 198 -10.89 13.77 -6.60
CA PHE A 198 -11.54 14.15 -7.86
C PHE A 198 -12.90 13.45 -8.08
N ALA A 199 -13.49 12.91 -7.02
CA ALA A 199 -14.78 12.21 -7.11
C ALA A 199 -15.93 13.15 -7.48
N ARG A 200 -15.91 14.40 -7.01
CA ARG A 200 -17.00 15.35 -7.18
C ARG A 200 -16.87 16.23 -8.43
N SER A 201 -15.66 16.56 -8.79
CA SER A 201 -15.39 17.45 -9.93
C SER A 201 -13.98 17.24 -10.47
N SER A 202 -13.80 17.55 -11.74
CA SER A 202 -12.50 17.62 -12.39
C SER A 202 -12.55 18.74 -13.45
N ARG A 203 -11.41 19.06 -14.05
CA ARG A 203 -11.40 20.04 -15.15
C ARG A 203 -12.25 19.59 -16.33
N LEU A 204 -12.24 18.27 -16.61
CA LEU A 204 -13.02 17.71 -17.72
C LEU A 204 -14.51 17.68 -17.41
N ILE A 205 -14.90 17.33 -16.19
CA ILE A 205 -16.30 17.27 -15.73
C ILE A 205 -16.43 18.03 -14.41
N PRO A 206 -16.80 19.33 -14.46
CA PRO A 206 -16.92 20.13 -13.25
C PRO A 206 -18.05 19.73 -12.30
N ASP A 207 -19.06 19.04 -12.80
CA ASP A 207 -20.24 18.58 -12.06
C ASP A 207 -20.34 17.06 -11.92
N LYS A 208 -19.20 16.38 -11.84
CA LYS A 208 -19.11 14.92 -11.78
C LYS A 208 -19.98 14.29 -10.69
N ALA A 209 -20.13 14.93 -9.54
CA ALA A 209 -20.96 14.45 -8.44
C ALA A 209 -22.43 14.29 -8.84
N ASN A 210 -22.93 15.11 -9.75
CA ASN A 210 -24.32 15.04 -10.23
C ASN A 210 -24.59 13.82 -11.10
N LEU A 211 -23.54 13.22 -11.68
CA LEU A 211 -23.64 11.99 -12.47
C LEU A 211 -23.69 10.73 -11.59
N GLY A 212 -23.41 10.86 -10.30
CA GLY A 212 -23.35 9.76 -9.35
C GLY A 212 -21.97 9.10 -9.30
N PHE A 213 -21.82 8.10 -8.42
CA PHE A 213 -20.56 7.37 -8.23
C PHE A 213 -20.23 6.48 -9.43
N ARG A 214 -21.23 5.81 -9.98
CA ARG A 214 -21.10 4.91 -11.13
C ARG A 214 -21.83 5.47 -12.33
N PHE A 215 -21.08 5.89 -13.32
CA PHE A 215 -21.62 6.32 -14.62
C PHE A 215 -20.65 5.92 -15.75
N PRO A 216 -21.15 5.61 -16.95
CA PRO A 216 -20.31 5.19 -18.06
C PRO A 216 -19.47 6.34 -18.62
N CYS A 217 -20.09 7.49 -18.83
CA CYS A 217 -19.46 8.71 -19.32
C CYS A 217 -20.44 9.88 -19.24
N ASP A 218 -19.97 11.08 -19.59
CA ASP A 218 -20.79 12.31 -19.77
C ASP A 218 -20.91 12.71 -21.24
N GLY A 219 -20.84 11.73 -22.14
CA GLY A 219 -21.01 11.91 -23.57
C GLY A 219 -19.72 12.15 -24.37
N PRO A 220 -19.84 12.36 -25.72
CA PRO A 220 -18.70 12.53 -26.61
C PRO A 220 -18.11 13.95 -26.59
N GLY A 221 -18.76 14.90 -25.91
CA GLY A 221 -18.26 16.26 -25.75
C GLY A 221 -16.93 16.34 -25.02
N ARG A 222 -16.28 17.50 -25.09
CA ARG A 222 -15.00 17.78 -24.41
C ARG A 222 -13.90 16.77 -24.77
N GLY A 223 -13.87 16.25 -25.99
CA GLY A 223 -12.92 15.27 -26.48
C GLY A 223 -13.22 13.82 -26.08
N GLY A 224 -14.38 13.56 -25.46
CA GLY A 224 -14.80 12.27 -24.95
C GLY A 224 -14.61 12.17 -23.44
N THR A 225 -15.59 11.60 -22.74
CA THR A 225 -15.65 11.58 -21.28
C THR A 225 -15.75 10.15 -20.72
N CYS A 226 -15.41 9.14 -21.51
CA CYS A 226 -15.44 7.75 -21.05
C CYS A 226 -14.39 7.49 -19.96
N GLN A 227 -14.71 6.58 -19.02
CA GLN A 227 -13.81 6.13 -17.94
C GLN A 227 -13.39 7.22 -16.94
N VAL A 228 -14.21 8.24 -16.72
CA VAL A 228 -13.95 9.31 -15.74
C VAL A 228 -14.71 9.14 -14.42
N SER A 229 -15.46 8.03 -14.27
CA SER A 229 -16.15 7.70 -13.04
C SER A 229 -15.17 7.42 -11.90
N ALA A 230 -15.56 7.78 -10.68
CA ALA A 230 -14.82 7.42 -9.47
C ALA A 230 -14.86 5.91 -9.16
N CYS A 231 -15.75 5.15 -9.81
CA CYS A 231 -15.87 3.71 -9.60
C CYS A 231 -14.70 2.95 -10.23
N LEU A 232 -13.91 2.28 -9.41
CA LEU A 232 -12.75 1.51 -9.86
C LEU A 232 -13.13 0.20 -10.59
N LEU A 233 -14.33 -0.30 -10.36
CA LEU A 233 -14.80 -1.60 -10.86
C LEU A 233 -16.02 -1.47 -11.75
N TYR A 234 -16.09 -0.42 -12.55
CA TYR A 234 -17.20 -0.23 -13.48
C TYR A 234 -17.06 -1.19 -14.66
N THR A 235 -17.63 -2.38 -14.55
CA THR A 235 -17.61 -3.40 -15.61
C THR A 235 -18.96 -3.61 -16.28
N SER A 236 -20.06 -3.27 -15.59
CA SER A 236 -21.40 -3.28 -16.18
C SER A 236 -22.35 -2.42 -15.36
N PRO A 237 -23.31 -1.72 -16.01
CA PRO A 237 -24.30 -0.94 -15.30
C PRO A 237 -25.21 -1.84 -14.45
N SER A 238 -25.52 -1.39 -13.21
CA SER A 238 -26.52 -2.07 -12.40
C SER A 238 -27.91 -1.94 -13.04
N PRO A 239 -28.87 -2.84 -12.69
CA PRO A 239 -30.25 -2.69 -13.15
C PRO A 239 -30.87 -1.31 -12.85
N ARG A 240 -30.47 -0.69 -11.72
CA ARG A 240 -30.90 0.68 -11.37
C ARG A 240 -30.34 1.73 -12.30
N ASP A 241 -29.09 1.61 -12.72
CA ASP A 241 -28.44 2.56 -13.64
C ASP A 241 -29.10 2.49 -15.04
N ARG A 242 -29.48 1.27 -15.49
CA ARG A 242 -30.21 1.08 -16.73
C ARG A 242 -31.62 1.71 -16.67
N GLN A 243 -32.26 1.69 -15.52
CA GLN A 243 -33.61 2.25 -15.34
C GLN A 243 -33.57 3.77 -15.41
N LYS A 244 -32.55 4.42 -14.82
CA LYS A 244 -32.35 5.87 -14.92
C LYS A 244 -32.04 6.34 -16.34
N SER A 245 -31.28 5.56 -17.10
CA SER A 245 -30.96 5.90 -18.49
C SER A 245 -32.15 5.75 -19.48
N ARG A 246 -33.23 5.10 -19.06
CA ARG A 246 -34.44 4.90 -19.85
C ARG A 246 -35.58 5.87 -19.52
N MET A 247 -35.42 6.73 -18.52
CA MET A 247 -36.40 7.79 -18.31
C MET A 247 -36.27 8.83 -19.44
N PRO A 248 -37.34 9.08 -20.20
CA PRO A 248 -37.31 10.17 -21.17
C PRO A 248 -37.03 11.47 -20.41
N SER A 249 -36.12 12.26 -20.94
CA SER A 249 -36.02 13.65 -20.50
C SER A 249 -37.41 14.26 -20.72
N SER A 250 -38.12 14.56 -19.64
CA SER A 250 -39.33 15.34 -19.70
C SER A 250 -38.99 16.66 -20.40
N ALA A 251 -39.59 16.85 -21.57
CA ALA A 251 -39.53 18.06 -22.34
C ALA A 251 -40.08 19.25 -21.53
#